data_2760e1ad1cd05a400ceec90faa5de1a2
#
_entry.id   2760e1ad1cd05a400ceec90faa5de1a2
#
_cell.length_a   1.000
_cell.length_b   1.000
_cell.length_c   1.000
_cell.angle_alpha   90.00
_cell.angle_beta   90.00
_cell.angle_gamma   90.00
#
_symmetry.space_group_name_H-M   'P 1'
#
loop_
_entity.id
_entity.type
_entity.pdbx_description
1 polymer ?
#
loop_
_entity_poly.entity_id
_entity_poly.type
_entity_poly.pdbx_seq_one_letter_code
_entity_poly.pdbx_strand_id
1 'polypeptide(L)'
;MGEGDEEPGFIELAFEELPPEDMLERAREFHTQMSQRRTTRHFSDREVPRELIELAVRTASTAPSGAHLQPWTFVAISNPGLKRRIRDAAEAEEKRFYEERMPEAWEEVLTPLGTDYVKDHITDAPWIVVLFRQSQRMRGEDDMSPTYYSQESCGIAAGLFIAAVHNMGLTTLTHTPSPMGFLRDILDRPFHEHAMLLMPVGYPAEDARVPNL
;
A
#
# COMPACT_ATOMS: atom_id res chain seq x y z
N MET A 1 -38.41 -32.05 18.13
CA MET A 1 -37.16 -31.51 18.64
C MET A 1 -36.68 -30.54 17.57
N GLY A 2 -36.85 -29.25 17.84
CA GLY A 2 -36.59 -28.20 16.85
C GLY A 2 -35.10 -28.10 16.54
N GLU A 3 -34.78 -28.11 15.27
CA GLU A 3 -33.52 -27.55 14.79
C GLU A 3 -33.51 -26.06 15.17
N GLY A 4 -32.66 -25.71 16.11
CA GLY A 4 -32.47 -24.29 16.45
C GLY A 4 -31.94 -23.58 15.23
N ASP A 5 -32.68 -22.59 14.75
CA ASP A 5 -32.19 -21.56 13.86
C ASP A 5 -30.98 -20.91 14.56
N GLU A 6 -29.78 -21.33 14.21
CA GLU A 6 -28.57 -20.57 14.59
C GLU A 6 -28.71 -19.20 13.92
N GLU A 7 -29.03 -18.18 14.71
CA GLU A 7 -28.96 -16.80 14.26
C GLU A 7 -27.56 -16.54 13.66
N PRO A 8 -27.46 -15.80 12.54
CA PRO A 8 -26.17 -15.46 11.97
C PRO A 8 -25.29 -14.86 13.08
N GLY A 9 -24.08 -15.43 13.26
CA GLY A 9 -23.23 -15.26 14.42
C GLY A 9 -22.83 -13.81 14.72
N PHE A 10 -23.70 -13.10 15.41
CA PHE A 10 -23.38 -11.84 16.06
C PHE A 10 -22.69 -12.15 17.39
N ILE A 11 -21.65 -11.39 17.67
CA ILE A 11 -20.96 -11.39 18.98
C ILE A 11 -21.13 -10.03 19.63
N GLU A 12 -21.08 -10.00 20.95
CA GLU A 12 -21.10 -8.74 21.69
C GLU A 12 -19.89 -7.87 21.30
N LEU A 13 -20.13 -6.57 21.05
CA LEU A 13 -19.08 -5.61 20.77
C LEU A 13 -18.23 -5.37 22.01
N ALA A 14 -16.98 -5.82 21.99
CA ALA A 14 -15.99 -5.44 22.99
C ALA A 14 -15.58 -3.96 22.76
N PHE A 15 -16.10 -3.06 23.57
CA PHE A 15 -15.84 -1.62 23.48
C PHE A 15 -15.42 -1.09 24.85
N GLU A 16 -14.30 -0.38 24.89
CA GLU A 16 -13.82 0.32 26.07
C GLU A 16 -14.10 1.83 25.90
N GLU A 17 -14.94 2.37 26.77
CA GLU A 17 -15.19 3.80 26.82
C GLU A 17 -14.03 4.51 27.51
N LEU A 18 -13.49 5.55 26.88
CA LEU A 18 -12.41 6.35 27.43
C LEU A 18 -12.97 7.66 28.01
N PRO A 19 -12.39 8.19 29.11
CA PRO A 19 -12.67 9.53 29.56
C PRO A 19 -12.38 10.58 28.49
N PRO A 20 -13.14 11.68 28.40
CA PRO A 20 -12.94 12.70 27.35
C PRO A 20 -11.53 13.29 27.28
N GLU A 21 -10.85 13.43 28.41
CA GLU A 21 -9.45 13.88 28.50
C GLU A 21 -8.50 12.92 27.81
N ASP A 22 -8.63 11.60 28.05
CA ASP A 22 -7.80 10.57 27.40
C ASP A 22 -8.08 10.49 25.89
N MET A 23 -9.36 10.63 25.50
CA MET A 23 -9.74 10.69 24.07
C MET A 23 -9.04 11.85 23.38
N LEU A 24 -9.02 13.03 24.01
CA LEU A 24 -8.41 14.24 23.45
C LEU A 24 -6.88 14.13 23.38
N GLU A 25 -6.25 13.54 24.41
CA GLU A 25 -4.81 13.30 24.43
C GLU A 25 -4.39 12.34 23.32
N ARG A 26 -5.01 11.16 23.23
CA ARG A 26 -4.74 10.18 22.15
C ARG A 26 -4.96 10.77 20.75
N ALA A 27 -6.01 11.57 20.57
CA ALA A 27 -6.27 12.22 19.28
C ALA A 27 -5.16 13.22 18.89
N ARG A 28 -4.65 14.00 19.85
CA ARG A 28 -3.55 14.95 19.64
C ARG A 28 -2.23 14.23 19.36
N GLU A 29 -1.93 13.18 20.10
CA GLU A 29 -0.72 12.37 19.90
C GLU A 29 -0.71 11.76 18.51
N PHE A 30 -1.79 11.09 18.12
CA PHE A 30 -1.91 10.48 16.81
C PHE A 30 -1.83 11.52 15.67
N HIS A 31 -2.53 12.65 15.82
CA HIS A 31 -2.44 13.75 14.85
C HIS A 31 -1.00 14.28 14.73
N THR A 32 -0.32 14.51 15.86
CA THR A 32 1.07 15.00 15.88
C THR A 32 2.00 14.03 15.15
N GLN A 33 1.89 12.74 15.45
CA GLN A 33 2.66 11.70 14.78
C GLN A 33 2.40 11.68 13.27
N MET A 34 1.13 11.67 12.88
CA MET A 34 0.77 11.60 11.45
C MET A 34 1.12 12.86 10.67
N SER A 35 1.18 14.02 11.33
CA SER A 35 1.62 15.29 10.72
C SER A 35 3.10 15.28 10.29
N GLN A 36 3.90 14.42 10.89
CA GLN A 36 5.32 14.24 10.54
C GLN A 36 5.53 13.29 9.37
N ARG A 37 4.50 12.56 8.95
CA ARG A 37 4.60 11.61 7.84
C ARG A 37 4.86 12.34 6.52
N ARG A 38 5.88 11.90 5.79
CA ARG A 38 6.22 12.43 4.46
C ARG A 38 6.37 11.31 3.44
N THR A 39 6.12 11.63 2.18
CA THR A 39 6.46 10.76 1.06
C THR A 39 7.97 10.82 0.82
N THR A 40 8.66 9.68 0.96
CA THR A 40 10.13 9.59 0.87
C THR A 40 10.52 8.80 -0.37
N ARG A 41 11.49 9.32 -1.13
CA ARG A 41 12.04 8.70 -2.35
C ARG A 41 13.51 8.28 -2.20
N HIS A 42 14.18 8.71 -1.15
CA HIS A 42 15.57 8.37 -0.87
C HIS A 42 15.60 7.43 0.34
N PHE A 43 15.99 6.18 0.08
CA PHE A 43 16.04 5.13 1.09
C PHE A 43 17.47 4.73 1.40
N SER A 44 17.70 4.35 2.65
CA SER A 44 18.89 3.64 3.08
C SER A 44 18.75 2.15 2.76
N ASP A 45 19.84 1.46 2.51
CA ASP A 45 19.93 0.00 2.35
C ASP A 45 19.87 -0.75 3.69
N ARG A 46 19.72 -0.03 4.80
CA ARG A 46 19.60 -0.61 6.14
C ARG A 46 18.48 -1.63 6.18
N GLU A 47 18.80 -2.83 6.66
CA GLU A 47 17.82 -3.92 6.75
C GLU A 47 16.61 -3.58 7.64
N VAL A 48 15.46 -4.03 7.20
CA VAL A 48 14.20 -3.96 7.95
C VAL A 48 13.73 -5.39 8.20
N PRO A 49 13.51 -5.79 9.47
CA PRO A 49 13.02 -7.11 9.80
C PRO A 49 11.70 -7.44 9.10
N ARG A 50 11.61 -8.66 8.56
CA ARG A 50 10.42 -9.16 7.87
C ARG A 50 9.16 -9.06 8.74
N GLU A 51 9.28 -9.29 10.04
CA GLU A 51 8.17 -9.22 10.99
C GLU A 51 7.49 -7.85 10.99
N LEU A 52 8.24 -6.74 10.84
CA LEU A 52 7.67 -5.39 10.75
C LEU A 52 6.79 -5.23 9.51
N ILE A 53 7.20 -5.80 8.38
CA ILE A 53 6.40 -5.78 7.15
C ILE A 53 5.13 -6.63 7.32
N GLU A 54 5.26 -7.80 7.94
CA GLU A 54 4.10 -8.67 8.24
C GLU A 54 3.09 -7.97 9.17
N LEU A 55 3.56 -7.27 10.21
CA LEU A 55 2.72 -6.50 11.12
C LEU A 55 2.02 -5.33 10.41
N ALA A 56 2.72 -4.62 9.51
CA ALA A 56 2.12 -3.56 8.71
C ALA A 56 1.00 -4.11 7.81
N VAL A 57 1.23 -5.26 7.16
CA VAL A 57 0.21 -5.92 6.32
C VAL A 57 -0.96 -6.41 7.16
N ARG A 58 -0.71 -7.00 8.34
CA ARG A 58 -1.79 -7.40 9.26
C ARG A 58 -2.62 -6.21 9.71
N THR A 59 -1.99 -5.09 10.04
CA THR A 59 -2.69 -3.84 10.37
C THR A 59 -3.54 -3.36 9.19
N ALA A 60 -2.99 -3.36 7.97
CA ALA A 60 -3.74 -3.02 6.77
C ALA A 60 -4.95 -3.93 6.56
N SER A 61 -4.81 -5.22 6.89
CA SER A 61 -5.88 -6.23 6.73
C SER A 61 -7.01 -6.10 7.74
N THR A 62 -6.90 -5.22 8.75
CA THR A 62 -8.02 -4.85 9.64
C THR A 62 -8.95 -3.82 9.02
N ALA A 63 -8.66 -3.33 7.82
CA ALA A 63 -9.49 -2.37 7.11
C ALA A 63 -10.92 -2.90 6.92
N PRO A 64 -11.94 -2.05 7.03
CA PRO A 64 -13.29 -2.40 6.59
C PRO A 64 -13.32 -2.60 5.07
N SER A 65 -14.21 -3.47 4.59
CA SER A 65 -14.39 -3.71 3.17
C SER A 65 -15.86 -3.98 2.83
N GLY A 66 -16.26 -3.71 1.59
CA GLY A 66 -17.60 -3.99 1.10
C GLY A 66 -17.96 -5.46 1.33
N ALA A 67 -19.05 -5.73 2.03
CA ALA A 67 -19.52 -7.07 2.41
C ALA A 67 -18.43 -7.95 3.06
N HIS A 68 -17.46 -7.33 3.75
CA HIS A 68 -16.32 -8.00 4.37
C HIS A 68 -15.53 -8.91 3.40
N LEU A 69 -15.44 -8.50 2.12
CA LEU A 69 -14.79 -9.30 1.09
C LEU A 69 -13.27 -9.25 1.12
N GLN A 70 -12.69 -8.22 1.76
CA GLN A 70 -11.24 -8.02 1.89
C GLN A 70 -10.49 -8.21 0.55
N PRO A 71 -10.83 -7.42 -0.49
CA PRO A 71 -10.45 -7.67 -1.88
C PRO A 71 -9.03 -7.18 -2.20
N TRP A 72 -8.08 -7.51 -1.36
CA TRP A 72 -6.68 -7.11 -1.48
C TRP A 72 -5.72 -8.29 -1.36
N THR A 73 -4.60 -8.17 -2.07
CA THR A 73 -3.43 -9.02 -1.90
C THR A 73 -2.22 -8.12 -1.71
N PHE A 74 -1.48 -8.30 -0.63
CA PHE A 74 -0.20 -7.65 -0.41
C PHE A 74 0.94 -8.60 -0.75
N VAL A 75 1.83 -8.20 -1.65
CA VAL A 75 3.02 -8.96 -2.03
C VAL A 75 4.25 -8.20 -1.56
N ALA A 76 4.97 -8.75 -0.58
CA ALA A 76 6.19 -8.16 -0.04
C ALA A 76 7.43 -8.80 -0.70
N ILE A 77 8.35 -7.97 -1.18
CA ILE A 77 9.50 -8.36 -1.98
C ILE A 77 10.76 -7.77 -1.37
N SER A 78 11.70 -8.63 -0.97
CA SER A 78 13.07 -8.25 -0.55
C SER A 78 14.13 -8.75 -1.52
N ASN A 79 13.78 -9.67 -2.44
CA ASN A 79 14.72 -10.26 -3.40
C ASN A 79 15.29 -9.19 -4.35
N PRO A 80 16.63 -8.97 -4.37
CA PRO A 80 17.24 -7.91 -5.19
C PRO A 80 17.01 -8.10 -6.70
N GLY A 81 16.98 -9.35 -7.17
CA GLY A 81 16.75 -9.67 -8.58
C GLY A 81 15.32 -9.32 -9.03
N LEU A 82 14.31 -9.61 -8.19
CA LEU A 82 12.93 -9.20 -8.46
C LEU A 82 12.77 -7.68 -8.39
N LYS A 83 13.37 -7.01 -7.40
CA LYS A 83 13.35 -5.54 -7.30
C LYS A 83 13.93 -4.88 -8.54
N ARG A 84 15.07 -5.40 -9.06
CA ARG A 84 15.68 -4.89 -10.30
C ARG A 84 14.76 -5.07 -11.50
N ARG A 85 14.18 -6.25 -11.69
CA ARG A 85 13.21 -6.49 -12.77
C ARG A 85 12.00 -5.56 -12.71
N ILE A 86 11.50 -5.29 -11.50
CA ILE A 86 10.39 -4.36 -11.28
C ILE A 86 10.83 -2.93 -11.62
N ARG A 87 12.03 -2.52 -11.20
CA ARG A 87 12.59 -1.21 -11.52
C ARG A 87 12.73 -1.01 -13.03
N ASP A 88 13.40 -1.94 -13.71
CA ASP A 88 13.63 -1.86 -15.15
C ASP A 88 12.31 -1.71 -15.93
N ALA A 89 11.27 -2.47 -15.54
CA ALA A 89 9.96 -2.38 -16.15
C ALA A 89 9.24 -1.07 -15.83
N ALA A 90 9.30 -0.60 -14.57
CA ALA A 90 8.71 0.67 -14.16
C ALA A 90 9.36 1.87 -14.87
N GLU A 91 10.69 1.91 -14.93
CA GLU A 91 11.44 2.97 -15.62
C GLU A 91 11.13 2.97 -17.13
N ALA A 92 11.01 1.80 -17.77
CA ALA A 92 10.62 1.71 -19.17
C ALA A 92 9.21 2.25 -19.46
N GLU A 93 8.23 1.98 -18.57
CA GLU A 93 6.86 2.52 -18.70
C GLU A 93 6.82 4.03 -18.43
N GLU A 94 7.49 4.47 -17.38
CA GLU A 94 7.55 5.89 -17.03
C GLU A 94 8.29 6.71 -18.08
N LYS A 95 9.40 6.20 -18.64
CA LYS A 95 10.09 6.88 -19.73
C LYS A 95 9.16 7.13 -20.92
N ARG A 96 8.39 6.09 -21.33
CA ARG A 96 7.37 6.25 -22.39
C ARG A 96 6.28 7.26 -22.01
N PHE A 97 5.89 7.32 -20.72
CA PHE A 97 4.93 8.29 -20.26
C PHE A 97 5.48 9.72 -20.35
N TYR A 98 6.68 9.96 -19.83
CA TYR A 98 7.33 11.29 -19.87
C TYR A 98 7.64 11.78 -21.30
N GLU A 99 8.06 10.87 -22.20
CA GLU A 99 8.47 11.24 -23.56
C GLU A 99 7.29 11.35 -24.54
N GLU A 100 6.21 10.58 -24.36
CA GLU A 100 5.18 10.42 -25.38
C GLU A 100 3.76 10.77 -24.93
N ARG A 101 3.45 10.72 -23.64
CA ARG A 101 2.08 10.71 -23.15
C ARG A 101 1.78 11.74 -22.06
N MET A 102 2.79 12.42 -21.53
CA MET A 102 2.59 13.34 -20.40
C MET A 102 1.87 14.62 -20.86
N PRO A 103 0.69 14.93 -20.30
CA PRO A 103 0.04 16.21 -20.57
C PRO A 103 0.83 17.38 -19.97
N GLU A 104 0.87 18.53 -20.67
CA GLU A 104 1.56 19.74 -20.21
C GLU A 104 1.15 20.18 -18.78
N ALA A 105 -0.14 20.06 -18.45
CA ALA A 105 -0.66 20.34 -17.11
C ALA A 105 -0.09 19.43 -16.02
N TRP A 106 0.36 18.22 -16.36
CA TRP A 106 1.01 17.30 -15.42
C TRP A 106 2.49 17.66 -15.23
N GLU A 107 3.14 18.10 -16.28
CA GLU A 107 4.53 18.56 -16.20
C GLU A 107 4.68 19.72 -15.22
N GLU A 108 3.77 20.70 -15.26
CA GLU A 108 3.75 21.82 -14.31
C GLU A 108 3.63 21.38 -12.86
N VAL A 109 2.83 20.31 -12.56
CA VAL A 109 2.60 19.80 -11.21
C VAL A 109 3.74 18.90 -10.74
N LEU A 110 4.36 18.12 -11.64
CA LEU A 110 5.42 17.17 -11.29
C LEU A 110 6.81 17.81 -11.19
N THR A 111 7.08 18.87 -11.98
CA THR A 111 8.37 19.58 -11.95
C THR A 111 8.79 20.02 -10.56
N PRO A 112 7.94 20.65 -9.72
CA PRO A 112 8.32 21.05 -8.36
C PRO A 112 8.60 19.86 -7.44
N LEU A 113 8.13 18.65 -7.78
CA LEU A 113 8.36 17.44 -6.99
C LEU A 113 9.71 16.79 -7.33
N GLY A 114 10.39 17.23 -8.39
CA GLY A 114 11.66 16.67 -8.84
C GLY A 114 11.56 15.19 -9.22
N THR A 115 10.41 14.76 -9.78
CA THR A 115 10.21 13.37 -10.21
C THR A 115 10.55 13.21 -11.68
N ASP A 116 11.29 12.16 -12.01
CA ASP A 116 11.64 11.74 -13.34
C ASP A 116 11.34 10.26 -13.55
N TYR A 117 11.80 9.65 -14.64
CA TYR A 117 11.61 8.24 -14.92
C TYR A 117 12.58 7.32 -14.15
N VAL A 118 13.62 7.85 -13.49
CA VAL A 118 14.57 7.05 -12.68
C VAL A 118 13.94 6.69 -11.34
N LYS A 119 13.93 5.40 -11.00
CA LYS A 119 13.21 4.85 -9.83
C LYS A 119 14.14 4.10 -8.88
N ASP A 120 15.23 4.76 -8.46
CA ASP A 120 16.21 4.19 -7.53
C ASP A 120 15.56 3.62 -6.26
N HIS A 121 14.52 4.29 -5.75
CA HIS A 121 13.79 3.87 -4.56
C HIS A 121 13.23 2.43 -4.63
N ILE A 122 13.08 1.84 -5.82
CA ILE A 122 12.62 0.45 -5.98
C ILE A 122 13.73 -0.53 -5.60
N THR A 123 14.99 -0.19 -5.88
CA THR A 123 16.15 -1.04 -5.56
C THR A 123 16.77 -0.70 -4.22
N ASP A 124 16.75 0.57 -3.82
CA ASP A 124 17.41 1.07 -2.62
C ASP A 124 16.65 0.65 -1.35
N ALA A 125 15.32 0.81 -1.34
CA ALA A 125 14.52 0.36 -0.20
C ALA A 125 14.70 -1.15 0.05
N PRO A 126 14.89 -1.60 1.31
CA PRO A 126 15.04 -3.02 1.64
C PRO A 126 13.82 -3.85 1.23
N TRP A 127 12.63 -3.28 1.28
CA TRP A 127 11.38 -3.92 0.90
C TRP A 127 10.59 -3.11 -0.13
N ILE A 128 9.93 -3.85 -1.04
CA ILE A 128 8.85 -3.34 -1.86
C ILE A 128 7.58 -4.10 -1.50
N VAL A 129 6.50 -3.37 -1.25
CA VAL A 129 5.18 -3.97 -1.03
C VAL A 129 4.26 -3.53 -2.16
N VAL A 130 3.73 -4.49 -2.90
CA VAL A 130 2.75 -4.24 -3.96
C VAL A 130 1.37 -4.61 -3.47
N LEU A 131 0.46 -3.66 -3.53
CA LEU A 131 -0.97 -3.88 -3.27
C LEU A 131 -1.67 -4.19 -4.58
N PHE A 132 -2.27 -5.37 -4.65
CA PHE A 132 -3.18 -5.77 -5.72
C PHE A 132 -4.62 -5.68 -5.24
N ARG A 133 -5.47 -5.13 -6.10
CA ARG A 133 -6.92 -5.14 -5.95
C ARG A 133 -7.49 -6.35 -6.67
N GLN A 134 -8.28 -7.14 -5.97
CA GLN A 134 -9.01 -8.26 -6.56
C GLN A 134 -10.33 -7.74 -7.18
N SER A 135 -10.52 -7.93 -8.47
CA SER A 135 -11.78 -7.59 -9.16
C SER A 135 -12.84 -8.68 -9.03
N GLN A 136 -12.39 -9.89 -8.73
CA GLN A 136 -13.22 -11.07 -8.53
C GLN A 136 -12.66 -11.91 -7.39
N ARG A 137 -13.50 -12.69 -6.74
CA ARG A 137 -13.14 -13.64 -5.68
C ARG A 137 -13.73 -15.02 -5.98
N MET A 138 -12.96 -16.06 -5.67
CA MET A 138 -13.46 -17.45 -5.68
C MET A 138 -14.44 -17.66 -4.52
N ARG A 139 -15.65 -18.14 -4.81
CA ARG A 139 -16.65 -18.56 -3.82
C ARG A 139 -16.80 -20.06 -3.73
N GLY A 140 -16.14 -20.82 -4.62
CA GLY A 140 -16.15 -22.27 -4.73
C GLY A 140 -15.12 -22.72 -5.76
N GLU A 141 -15.07 -24.00 -6.13
CA GLU A 141 -14.03 -24.50 -7.03
C GLU A 141 -14.08 -23.85 -8.43
N ASP A 142 -15.26 -23.42 -8.91
CA ASP A 142 -15.44 -22.84 -10.24
C ASP A 142 -16.32 -21.55 -10.24
N ASP A 143 -16.60 -20.96 -9.07
CA ASP A 143 -17.46 -19.76 -8.96
C ASP A 143 -16.64 -18.50 -8.69
N MET A 144 -16.41 -17.72 -9.74
CA MET A 144 -15.78 -16.40 -9.67
C MET A 144 -16.85 -15.31 -9.60
N SER A 145 -16.96 -14.66 -8.45
CA SER A 145 -17.91 -13.57 -8.24
C SER A 145 -17.23 -12.19 -8.19
N PRO A 146 -17.85 -11.14 -8.75
CA PRO A 146 -17.31 -9.79 -8.65
C PRO A 146 -17.15 -9.35 -7.19
N THR A 147 -16.12 -8.56 -6.92
CA THR A 147 -15.96 -7.86 -5.64
C THR A 147 -16.60 -6.49 -5.72
N TYR A 148 -17.21 -6.06 -4.60
CA TYR A 148 -17.86 -4.75 -4.50
C TYR A 148 -16.96 -3.77 -3.74
N TYR A 149 -16.97 -2.49 -4.16
CA TYR A 149 -16.18 -1.43 -3.51
C TYR A 149 -14.71 -1.80 -3.31
N SER A 150 -14.16 -2.57 -4.25
CA SER A 150 -12.81 -3.11 -4.10
C SER A 150 -11.74 -2.03 -4.14
N GLN A 151 -11.95 -0.96 -4.88
CA GLN A 151 -11.01 0.15 -4.98
C GLN A 151 -10.98 0.97 -3.69
N GLU A 152 -12.13 1.33 -3.16
CA GLU A 152 -12.29 2.05 -1.89
C GLU A 152 -11.74 1.23 -0.73
N SER A 153 -12.07 -0.06 -0.68
CA SER A 153 -11.57 -0.99 0.36
C SER A 153 -10.05 -1.11 0.34
N CYS A 154 -9.44 -1.25 -0.83
CA CYS A 154 -7.98 -1.26 -0.98
C CYS A 154 -7.35 0.08 -0.61
N GLY A 155 -8.00 1.21 -0.92
CA GLY A 155 -7.54 2.54 -0.50
C GLY A 155 -7.48 2.70 1.01
N ILE A 156 -8.51 2.21 1.73
CA ILE A 156 -8.53 2.23 3.21
C ILE A 156 -7.42 1.33 3.76
N ALA A 157 -7.26 0.10 3.23
CA ALA A 157 -6.19 -0.81 3.63
C ALA A 157 -4.80 -0.21 3.38
N ALA A 158 -4.59 0.46 2.24
CA ALA A 158 -3.35 1.18 1.94
C ALA A 158 -3.08 2.31 2.95
N GLY A 159 -4.09 3.07 3.34
CA GLY A 159 -3.98 4.12 4.36
C GLY A 159 -3.54 3.57 5.71
N LEU A 160 -4.11 2.46 6.16
CA LEU A 160 -3.70 1.78 7.40
C LEU A 160 -2.29 1.21 7.29
N PHE A 161 -1.89 0.64 6.14
CA PHE A 161 -0.52 0.20 5.89
C PHE A 161 0.48 1.35 6.05
N ILE A 162 0.22 2.48 5.41
CA ILE A 162 1.07 3.68 5.45
C ILE A 162 1.19 4.20 6.89
N ALA A 163 0.07 4.25 7.62
CA ALA A 163 0.06 4.67 9.02
C ALA A 163 0.88 3.72 9.90
N ALA A 164 0.73 2.40 9.72
CA ALA A 164 1.50 1.39 10.45
C ALA A 164 3.01 1.50 10.17
N VAL A 165 3.41 1.65 8.90
CA VAL A 165 4.80 1.86 8.51
C VAL A 165 5.39 3.10 9.19
N HIS A 166 4.66 4.21 9.17
CA HIS A 166 5.09 5.44 9.83
C HIS A 166 5.17 5.30 11.36
N ASN A 167 4.19 4.65 11.97
CA ASN A 167 4.17 4.38 13.41
C ASN A 167 5.36 3.55 13.89
N MET A 168 5.91 2.70 13.03
CA MET A 168 7.11 1.89 13.32
C MET A 168 8.43 2.64 13.10
N GLY A 169 8.40 3.92 12.72
CA GLY A 169 9.60 4.72 12.43
C GLY A 169 10.21 4.43 11.04
N LEU A 170 9.43 3.85 10.14
CA LEU A 170 9.82 3.61 8.76
C LEU A 170 9.15 4.61 7.81
N THR A 171 9.65 4.70 6.59
CA THR A 171 9.10 5.57 5.54
C THR A 171 8.63 4.78 4.34
N THR A 172 7.75 5.40 3.58
CA THR A 172 7.22 4.83 2.33
C THR A 172 6.79 5.94 1.37
N LEU A 173 6.50 5.55 0.15
CA LEU A 173 5.74 6.35 -0.81
C LEU A 173 4.72 5.47 -1.53
N THR A 174 3.72 6.09 -2.13
CA THR A 174 2.83 5.44 -3.09
C THR A 174 3.33 5.71 -4.50
N HIS A 175 3.77 4.67 -5.20
CA HIS A 175 4.23 4.75 -6.57
C HIS A 175 3.25 4.00 -7.48
N THR A 176 2.83 4.66 -8.56
CA THR A 176 1.82 4.16 -9.50
C THR A 176 2.31 4.30 -10.94
N PRO A 177 3.35 3.55 -11.37
CA PRO A 177 3.80 3.56 -12.75
C PRO A 177 2.66 3.07 -13.65
N SER A 178 2.29 3.85 -14.67
CA SER A 178 1.12 3.53 -15.49
C SER A 178 1.53 3.23 -16.94
N PRO A 179 1.12 2.04 -17.47
CA PRO A 179 0.30 1.00 -16.86
C PRO A 179 1.07 0.07 -15.91
N MET A 180 0.40 -0.46 -14.87
CA MET A 180 1.03 -1.33 -13.85
C MET A 180 0.92 -2.84 -14.17
N GLY A 181 0.49 -3.22 -15.37
CA GLY A 181 0.26 -4.61 -15.76
C GLY A 181 1.50 -5.50 -15.62
N PHE A 182 2.69 -4.97 -15.85
CA PHE A 182 3.96 -5.68 -15.71
C PHE A 182 4.18 -6.27 -14.31
N LEU A 183 3.64 -5.66 -13.26
CA LEU A 183 3.75 -6.18 -11.90
C LEU A 183 3.03 -7.52 -11.72
N ARG A 184 1.87 -7.67 -12.36
CA ARG A 184 1.15 -8.94 -12.35
C ARG A 184 1.99 -10.05 -13.00
N ASP A 185 2.61 -9.75 -14.15
CA ASP A 185 3.37 -10.72 -14.92
C ASP A 185 4.70 -11.07 -14.22
N ILE A 186 5.41 -10.07 -13.66
CA ILE A 186 6.68 -10.29 -12.93
C ILE A 186 6.46 -11.10 -11.64
N LEU A 187 5.33 -10.87 -10.96
CA LEU A 187 5.01 -11.47 -9.65
C LEU A 187 4.10 -12.69 -9.76
N ASP A 188 3.82 -13.16 -10.99
CA ASP A 188 2.99 -14.33 -11.29
C ASP A 188 1.64 -14.27 -10.54
N ARG A 189 0.94 -13.13 -10.69
CA ARG A 189 -0.37 -12.95 -10.05
C ARG A 189 -1.51 -13.32 -11.00
N PRO A 190 -2.62 -13.87 -10.46
CA PRO A 190 -3.76 -14.28 -11.28
C PRO A 190 -4.40 -13.08 -12.00
N PHE A 191 -5.13 -13.36 -13.09
CA PHE A 191 -5.67 -12.34 -13.98
C PHE A 191 -6.66 -11.36 -13.32
N HIS A 192 -7.33 -11.77 -12.25
CA HIS A 192 -8.28 -10.95 -11.50
C HIS A 192 -7.62 -10.04 -10.46
N GLU A 193 -6.31 -10.14 -10.29
CA GLU A 193 -5.53 -9.22 -9.45
C GLU A 193 -4.92 -8.10 -10.30
N HIS A 194 -5.25 -6.87 -9.93
CA HIS A 194 -4.77 -5.66 -10.60
C HIS A 194 -3.89 -4.87 -9.64
N ALA A 195 -2.64 -4.63 -10.03
CA ALA A 195 -1.74 -3.81 -9.22
C ALA A 195 -2.34 -2.40 -9.04
N MET A 196 -2.37 -1.92 -7.81
CA MET A 196 -2.93 -0.62 -7.44
C MET A 196 -1.86 0.35 -6.92
N LEU A 197 -0.97 -0.14 -6.06
CA LEU A 197 0.12 0.65 -5.46
C LEU A 197 1.39 -0.18 -5.38
N LEU A 198 2.52 0.45 -5.65
CA LEU A 198 3.85 -0.04 -5.32
C LEU A 198 4.41 0.84 -4.20
N MET A 199 4.77 0.24 -3.08
CA MET A 199 5.18 0.94 -1.86
C MET A 199 6.55 0.44 -1.41
N PRO A 200 7.65 1.16 -1.73
CA PRO A 200 8.93 0.94 -1.08
C PRO A 200 8.83 1.20 0.41
N VAL A 201 9.48 0.38 1.23
CA VAL A 201 9.49 0.51 2.69
C VAL A 201 10.91 0.36 3.21
N GLY A 202 11.34 1.32 4.02
CA GLY A 202 12.67 1.31 4.62
C GLY A 202 12.91 2.52 5.51
N TYR A 203 14.15 2.66 5.97
CA TYR A 203 14.62 3.89 6.61
C TYR A 203 14.93 4.94 5.54
N PRO A 204 14.73 6.24 5.82
CA PRO A 204 15.22 7.28 4.93
C PRO A 204 16.74 7.27 4.87
N ALA A 205 17.32 7.67 3.73
CA ALA A 205 18.73 7.96 3.63
C ALA A 205 19.10 9.15 4.54
N GLU A 206 20.37 9.27 4.96
CA GLU A 206 20.81 10.34 5.86
C GLU A 206 20.61 11.74 5.24
N ASP A 207 20.75 11.85 3.92
CA ASP A 207 20.56 13.06 3.14
C ASP A 207 19.18 13.17 2.49
N ALA A 208 18.22 12.33 2.90
CA ALA A 208 16.88 12.30 2.33
C ALA A 208 16.20 13.67 2.40
N ARG A 209 15.64 14.11 1.27
CA ARG A 209 14.90 15.37 1.15
C ARG A 209 13.47 15.09 0.72
N VAL A 210 12.59 15.97 1.15
CA VAL A 210 11.18 15.97 0.76
C VAL A 210 10.77 17.35 0.30
N PRO A 211 9.82 17.50 -0.63
CA PRO A 211 9.33 18.80 -1.06
C PRO A 211 8.81 19.62 0.12
N ASN A 212 9.06 20.91 0.13
CA ASN A 212 8.50 21.83 1.13
C ASN A 212 7.14 22.35 0.65
N LEU A 213 6.12 21.51 0.83
CA LEU A 213 4.74 21.76 0.41
C LEU A 213 3.81 21.71 1.62
#